data_cfbc270b790e6178a49ea4f24228957f
#
_entry.id   cfbc270b790e6178a49ea4f24228957f
#
_cell.length_a   1.000
_cell.length_b   1.000
_cell.length_c   1.000
_cell.angle_alpha   90.00
_cell.angle_beta   90.00
_cell.angle_gamma   90.00
#
_symmetry.space_group_name_H-M   'P 1'
#
loop_
_entity.id
_entity.type
_entity.pdbx_description
1 polymer ?
#
loop_
_entity_poly.entity_id
_entity_poly.type
_entity_poly.pdbx_seq_one_letter_code
_entity_poly.pdbx_strand_id
1 'polypeptide(L)'
;MIRVSIALRLAVAVVLFLPSASGGQVGFDRHGGDYANFPVRSGDPAICAARCDRDARCRAWSFNYPTSDRPAVCWLKSQVPPRVEDGASASGVHGSGVIEPRHGMREFSIDRAGGDYRDLEVAPNTTGETCKAACDAETKCRAWTYVRPGYVGKEGHCILKKEIKPPRRRAGYTSGVVR
;
A
#
# COMPACT_ATOMS: atom_id res chain seq x y z
N MET A 1 -54.06 -42.66 -26.37
CA MET A 1 -53.22 -41.49 -26.74
C MET A 1 -52.90 -40.74 -25.44
N ILE A 2 -51.69 -40.94 -24.94
CA ILE A 2 -51.22 -40.32 -23.66
C ILE A 2 -50.41 -39.07 -24.03
N ARG A 3 -50.88 -37.90 -23.62
CA ARG A 3 -50.14 -36.63 -23.79
C ARG A 3 -49.22 -36.44 -22.59
N VAL A 4 -47.91 -36.56 -22.81
CA VAL A 4 -46.90 -36.19 -21.81
C VAL A 4 -46.61 -34.72 -21.96
N SER A 5 -46.98 -33.92 -20.95
CA SER A 5 -46.63 -32.49 -20.85
C SER A 5 -45.29 -32.37 -20.16
N ILE A 6 -44.28 -31.98 -20.90
CA ILE A 6 -42.92 -31.66 -20.37
C ILE A 6 -42.97 -30.20 -19.88
N ALA A 7 -42.97 -30.01 -18.57
CA ALA A 7 -42.81 -28.70 -17.96
C ALA A 7 -41.33 -28.32 -17.90
N LEU A 8 -40.91 -27.38 -18.78
CA LEU A 8 -39.58 -26.80 -18.82
C LEU A 8 -39.42 -25.84 -17.62
N ARG A 9 -38.69 -26.26 -16.59
CA ARG A 9 -38.32 -25.39 -15.46
C ARG A 9 -37.12 -24.53 -15.88
N LEU A 10 -37.35 -23.24 -16.13
CA LEU A 10 -36.24 -22.26 -16.26
C LEU A 10 -35.65 -22.03 -14.88
N ALA A 11 -34.41 -22.47 -14.68
CA ALA A 11 -33.63 -22.11 -13.52
C ALA A 11 -33.02 -20.70 -13.75
N VAL A 12 -33.55 -19.68 -13.07
CA VAL A 12 -32.95 -18.34 -13.04
C VAL A 12 -31.72 -18.39 -12.14
N ALA A 13 -30.53 -18.38 -12.74
CA ALA A 13 -29.30 -18.24 -12.00
C ALA A 13 -29.18 -16.78 -11.50
N VAL A 14 -29.40 -16.56 -10.20
CA VAL A 14 -29.12 -15.28 -9.55
C VAL A 14 -27.59 -15.14 -9.41
N VAL A 15 -26.98 -14.36 -10.28
CA VAL A 15 -25.57 -13.97 -10.14
C VAL A 15 -25.49 -12.95 -9.00
N LEU A 16 -25.07 -13.41 -7.82
CA LEU A 16 -24.74 -12.54 -6.70
C LEU A 16 -23.44 -11.80 -7.04
N PHE A 17 -23.56 -10.54 -7.47
CA PHE A 17 -22.41 -9.62 -7.50
C PHE A 17 -22.04 -9.30 -6.05
N LEU A 18 -21.04 -10.01 -5.52
CA LEU A 18 -20.39 -9.60 -4.29
C LEU A 18 -19.66 -8.30 -4.58
N PRO A 19 -19.93 -7.20 -3.86
CA PRO A 19 -19.14 -5.99 -4.00
C PRO A 19 -17.70 -6.33 -3.62
N SER A 20 -16.78 -6.21 -4.56
CA SER A 20 -15.34 -6.27 -4.27
C SER A 20 -15.05 -5.15 -3.28
N ALA A 21 -14.73 -5.50 -2.05
CA ALA A 21 -14.26 -4.54 -1.06
C ALA A 21 -12.98 -3.91 -1.62
N SER A 22 -13.12 -2.72 -2.22
CA SER A 22 -12.00 -1.93 -2.73
C SER A 22 -11.32 -1.28 -1.54
N GLY A 23 -10.45 -2.03 -0.86
CA GLY A 23 -9.62 -1.52 0.21
C GLY A 23 -8.74 -0.36 -0.28
N GLY A 24 -8.36 0.53 0.64
CA GLY A 24 -7.35 1.54 0.38
C GLY A 24 -6.03 0.88 -0.01
N GLN A 25 -5.43 1.29 -1.10
CA GLN A 25 -4.29 0.61 -1.71
C GLN A 25 -3.07 1.52 -1.79
N VAL A 26 -1.92 0.99 -1.37
CA VAL A 26 -0.60 1.59 -1.60
C VAL A 26 -0.24 1.52 -3.09
N GLY A 27 0.38 2.59 -3.61
CA GLY A 27 0.78 2.67 -5.02
C GLY A 27 -0.30 3.27 -5.93
N PHE A 28 -1.30 3.92 -5.37
CA PHE A 28 -2.38 4.58 -6.11
C PHE A 28 -2.77 5.92 -5.49
N ASP A 29 -3.15 6.86 -6.33
CA ASP A 29 -3.79 8.12 -5.97
C ASP A 29 -5.23 8.20 -6.54
N ARG A 30 -5.99 9.22 -6.07
CA ARG A 30 -7.31 9.63 -6.58
C ARG A 30 -7.33 11.13 -6.69
N HIS A 31 -7.15 11.66 -7.90
CA HIS A 31 -7.09 13.10 -8.12
C HIS A 31 -8.47 13.77 -8.06
N GLY A 32 -8.56 14.89 -7.35
CA GLY A 32 -9.75 15.74 -7.27
C GLY A 32 -10.75 15.35 -6.17
N GLY A 33 -11.81 16.15 -6.08
CA GLY A 33 -12.85 16.00 -5.06
C GLY A 33 -12.42 16.38 -3.64
N ASP A 34 -11.27 17.02 -3.48
CA ASP A 34 -10.70 17.40 -2.19
C ASP A 34 -11.51 18.51 -1.52
N TYR A 35 -11.80 18.34 -0.22
CA TYR A 35 -12.43 19.37 0.59
C TYR A 35 -11.63 19.72 1.84
N ALA A 36 -10.64 18.91 2.22
CA ALA A 36 -9.74 19.13 3.33
C ALA A 36 -8.43 18.42 3.14
N ASN A 37 -7.36 18.95 3.72
CA ASN A 37 -6.07 18.27 3.82
C ASN A 37 -5.40 18.60 5.15
N PHE A 38 -4.46 17.74 5.57
CA PHE A 38 -3.66 17.95 6.76
C PHE A 38 -2.36 17.14 6.72
N PRO A 39 -1.30 17.63 7.38
CA PRO A 39 -0.04 16.91 7.49
C PRO A 39 -0.19 15.69 8.41
N VAL A 40 0.45 14.58 8.05
CA VAL A 40 0.48 13.35 8.85
C VAL A 40 1.91 13.10 9.34
N ARG A 41 2.20 13.53 10.57
CA ARG A 41 3.55 13.49 11.15
C ARG A 41 4.17 12.07 11.21
N SER A 42 3.35 11.05 11.42
CA SER A 42 3.81 9.66 11.47
C SER A 42 4.15 9.08 10.10
N GLY A 43 3.74 9.73 8.99
CA GLY A 43 3.85 9.17 7.66
C GLY A 43 2.98 7.92 7.42
N ASP A 44 2.00 7.63 8.27
CA ASP A 44 1.17 6.44 8.18
C ASP A 44 -0.16 6.73 7.46
N PRO A 45 -0.44 6.12 6.29
CA PRO A 45 -1.70 6.30 5.57
C PRO A 45 -2.92 5.81 6.35
N ALA A 46 -2.74 4.93 7.36
CA ALA A 46 -3.85 4.50 8.22
C ALA A 46 -4.48 5.66 9.00
N ILE A 47 -3.73 6.72 9.30
CA ILE A 47 -4.26 7.94 9.93
C ILE A 47 -5.24 8.65 8.98
N CYS A 48 -4.91 8.69 7.68
CA CYS A 48 -5.77 9.27 6.65
C CYS A 48 -7.08 8.49 6.51
N ALA A 49 -6.99 7.16 6.38
CA ALA A 49 -8.15 6.27 6.33
C ALA A 49 -9.05 6.46 7.57
N ALA A 50 -8.49 6.37 8.77
CA ALA A 50 -9.23 6.53 10.02
C ALA A 50 -9.84 7.93 10.21
N ARG A 51 -9.27 8.97 9.62
CA ARG A 51 -9.86 10.31 9.62
C ARG A 51 -11.04 10.40 8.68
N CYS A 52 -10.93 9.79 7.48
CA CYS A 52 -12.03 9.68 6.54
C CYS A 52 -13.22 8.91 7.14
N ASP A 53 -12.95 7.79 7.81
CA ASP A 53 -13.99 6.94 8.38
C ASP A 53 -14.80 7.61 9.51
N ARG A 54 -14.24 8.65 10.14
CA ARG A 54 -14.93 9.45 11.18
C ARG A 54 -15.61 10.71 10.67
N ASP A 55 -15.50 10.99 9.38
CA ASP A 55 -16.07 12.18 8.75
C ASP A 55 -17.17 11.77 7.77
N ALA A 56 -18.43 12.06 8.12
CA ALA A 56 -19.59 11.71 7.31
C ALA A 56 -19.58 12.33 5.89
N ARG A 57 -18.81 13.41 5.68
CA ARG A 57 -18.61 14.04 4.37
C ARG A 57 -17.60 13.30 3.52
N CYS A 58 -16.68 12.55 4.13
CA CYS A 58 -15.62 11.86 3.40
C CYS A 58 -16.16 10.65 2.64
N ARG A 59 -15.84 10.57 1.36
CA ARG A 59 -16.16 9.44 0.48
C ARG A 59 -14.92 8.68 0.04
N ALA A 60 -13.79 9.37 -0.05
CA ALA A 60 -12.50 8.80 -0.40
C ALA A 60 -11.37 9.63 0.23
N TRP A 61 -10.18 9.07 0.23
CA TRP A 61 -8.99 9.73 0.71
C TRP A 61 -7.79 9.40 -0.18
N SER A 62 -6.83 10.32 -0.22
CA SER A 62 -5.49 10.11 -0.74
C SER A 62 -4.46 10.52 0.30
N PHE A 63 -3.37 9.82 0.32
CA PHE A 63 -2.23 10.06 1.18
C PHE A 63 -0.97 10.11 0.34
N ASN A 64 -0.26 11.24 0.37
CA ASN A 64 1.04 11.35 -0.25
C ASN A 64 2.12 11.05 0.79
N TYR A 65 3.03 10.14 0.47
CA TYR A 65 4.18 9.84 1.32
C TYR A 65 5.10 11.07 1.44
N PRO A 66 5.85 11.19 2.55
CA PRO A 66 6.80 12.28 2.69
C PRO A 66 7.91 12.18 1.63
N THR A 67 8.52 13.31 1.33
CA THR A 67 9.74 13.40 0.52
C THR A 67 10.85 14.03 1.36
N SER A 68 12.04 14.24 0.77
CA SER A 68 13.16 14.91 1.45
C SER A 68 12.83 16.31 1.97
N ASP A 69 11.87 17.00 1.36
CA ASP A 69 11.55 18.42 1.55
C ASP A 69 10.09 18.68 1.93
N ARG A 70 9.22 17.66 1.90
CA ARG A 70 7.79 17.80 2.20
C ARG A 70 7.31 16.73 3.18
N PRO A 71 6.48 17.11 4.18
CA PRO A 71 5.85 16.13 5.05
C PRO A 71 4.81 15.29 4.30
N ALA A 72 4.44 14.16 4.89
CA ALA A 72 3.28 13.40 4.41
C ALA A 72 1.99 14.21 4.57
N VAL A 73 1.10 14.11 3.58
CA VAL A 73 -0.19 14.83 3.55
C VAL A 73 -1.33 13.86 3.29
N CYS A 74 -2.40 14.01 4.07
CA CYS A 74 -3.69 13.39 3.84
C CYS A 74 -4.64 14.36 3.13
N TRP A 75 -5.37 13.87 2.13
CA TRP A 75 -6.40 14.57 1.38
C TRP A 75 -7.73 13.85 1.55
N LEU A 76 -8.73 14.53 2.13
CA LEU A 76 -10.09 14.01 2.26
C LEU A 76 -10.96 14.49 1.10
N LYS A 77 -11.74 13.59 0.53
CA LYS A 77 -12.52 13.81 -0.70
C LYS A 77 -14.00 13.58 -0.46
N SER A 78 -14.83 14.50 -0.99
CA SER A 78 -16.31 14.39 -0.96
C SER A 78 -16.88 13.53 -2.08
N GLN A 79 -16.04 13.08 -3.00
CA GLN A 79 -16.37 12.19 -4.11
C GLN A 79 -15.39 11.02 -4.14
N VAL A 80 -15.64 10.03 -4.99
CA VAL A 80 -14.75 8.89 -5.23
C VAL A 80 -14.18 8.99 -6.66
N PRO A 81 -13.11 9.76 -6.87
CA PRO A 81 -12.48 9.85 -8.19
C PRO A 81 -11.88 8.50 -8.61
N PRO A 82 -11.68 8.27 -9.92
CA PRO A 82 -10.98 7.10 -10.42
C PRO A 82 -9.59 6.97 -9.79
N ARG A 83 -9.17 5.73 -9.61
CA ARG A 83 -7.84 5.39 -9.09
C ARG A 83 -6.80 5.45 -10.21
N VAL A 84 -5.66 6.10 -9.95
CA VAL A 84 -4.52 6.22 -10.85
C VAL A 84 -3.28 5.65 -10.17
N GLU A 85 -2.44 4.94 -10.89
CA GLU A 85 -1.17 4.44 -10.36
C GLU A 85 -0.24 5.61 -9.99
N ASP A 86 0.22 5.61 -8.74
CA ASP A 86 1.20 6.55 -8.20
C ASP A 86 1.96 5.93 -7.03
N GLY A 87 3.20 5.53 -7.28
CA GLY A 87 4.06 4.91 -6.26
C GLY A 87 4.38 5.81 -5.06
N ALA A 88 4.16 7.12 -5.16
CA ALA A 88 4.35 8.08 -4.08
C ALA A 88 3.11 8.24 -3.18
N SER A 89 2.03 7.51 -3.46
CA SER A 89 0.75 7.68 -2.79
C SER A 89 0.14 6.37 -2.30
N ALA A 90 -0.85 6.53 -1.42
CA ALA A 90 -1.82 5.52 -1.08
C ALA A 90 -3.22 6.15 -1.11
N SER A 91 -4.22 5.43 -1.56
CA SER A 91 -5.59 5.97 -1.58
C SER A 91 -6.63 4.91 -1.29
N GLY A 92 -7.80 5.35 -0.82
CA GLY A 92 -8.90 4.46 -0.52
C GLY A 92 -10.25 5.16 -0.52
N VAL A 93 -11.29 4.39 -0.25
CA VAL A 93 -12.64 4.89 -0.04
C VAL A 93 -13.02 4.82 1.44
N HIS A 94 -14.06 5.52 1.84
CA HIS A 94 -14.60 5.48 3.20
C HIS A 94 -14.84 4.03 3.64
N GLY A 95 -14.41 3.66 4.84
CA GLY A 95 -14.55 2.32 5.41
C GLY A 95 -13.60 1.26 4.87
N SER A 96 -12.74 1.60 3.90
CA SER A 96 -11.86 0.60 3.26
C SER A 96 -10.60 0.24 4.06
N GLY A 97 -10.23 1.04 5.05
CA GLY A 97 -8.93 0.92 5.71
C GLY A 97 -7.75 1.08 4.74
N VAL A 98 -6.60 0.53 5.08
CA VAL A 98 -5.42 0.47 4.20
C VAL A 98 -5.10 -0.98 3.89
N ILE A 99 -5.17 -1.34 2.61
CA ILE A 99 -4.69 -2.64 2.13
C ILE A 99 -3.27 -2.43 1.59
N GLU A 100 -2.34 -3.14 2.17
CA GLU A 100 -0.94 -3.19 1.78
C GLU A 100 -0.72 -4.44 0.94
N PRO A 101 -0.63 -4.30 -0.40
CA PRO A 101 -0.53 -5.46 -1.26
C PRO A 101 0.81 -6.18 -1.02
N ARG A 102 0.75 -7.50 -0.96
CA ARG A 102 1.94 -8.35 -1.03
C ARG A 102 2.10 -8.79 -2.48
N HIS A 103 3.12 -8.27 -3.14
CA HIS A 103 3.45 -8.65 -4.51
C HIS A 103 4.72 -9.49 -4.54
N GLY A 104 4.57 -10.78 -4.77
CA GLY A 104 5.69 -11.71 -4.82
C GLY A 104 6.46 -11.73 -3.51
N MET A 105 7.77 -11.44 -3.60
CA MET A 105 8.67 -11.44 -2.43
C MET A 105 8.78 -10.06 -1.76
N ARG A 106 7.90 -9.10 -2.09
CA ARG A 106 7.86 -7.76 -1.48
C ARG A 106 6.70 -7.62 -0.52
N GLU A 107 6.98 -7.09 0.65
CA GLU A 107 6.03 -6.84 1.73
C GLU A 107 5.99 -5.34 2.00
N PHE A 108 4.96 -4.65 1.53
CA PHE A 108 4.78 -3.21 1.76
C PHE A 108 4.37 -2.93 3.19
N SER A 109 4.81 -1.76 3.70
CA SER A 109 4.63 -1.32 5.09
C SER A 109 5.08 -2.36 6.13
N ILE A 110 6.09 -3.13 5.77
CA ILE A 110 6.72 -4.12 6.65
C ILE A 110 8.20 -3.79 6.82
N ASP A 111 8.65 -3.81 8.05
CA ASP A 111 10.06 -3.87 8.44
C ASP A 111 10.39 -5.25 9.03
N ARG A 112 11.59 -5.74 8.74
CA ARG A 112 12.19 -6.93 9.34
C ARG A 112 13.40 -6.49 10.17
N ALA A 113 13.15 -5.75 11.27
CA ALA A 113 14.16 -5.10 12.06
C ALA A 113 15.23 -6.06 12.60
N GLY A 114 16.50 -5.71 12.42
CA GLY A 114 17.67 -6.45 12.88
C GLY A 114 18.28 -7.38 11.83
N GLY A 115 19.45 -7.91 12.16
CA GLY A 115 20.27 -8.70 11.25
C GLY A 115 20.98 -7.88 10.17
N ASP A 116 21.00 -6.56 10.33
CA ASP A 116 21.54 -5.59 9.40
C ASP A 116 23.07 -5.73 9.31
N TYR A 117 23.62 -5.64 8.10
CA TYR A 117 25.06 -5.63 7.91
C TYR A 117 25.53 -4.56 6.92
N ARG A 118 24.60 -3.96 6.19
CA ARG A 118 24.90 -2.89 5.24
C ARG A 118 23.69 -1.97 5.08
N ASP A 119 23.93 -0.68 5.08
CA ASP A 119 22.97 0.37 4.75
C ASP A 119 23.51 1.14 3.56
N LEU A 120 22.67 1.36 2.55
CA LEU A 120 22.97 2.06 1.31
C LEU A 120 21.98 3.19 1.15
N GLU A 121 22.48 4.40 1.05
CA GLU A 121 21.68 5.53 0.58
C GLU A 121 21.32 5.35 -0.90
N VAL A 122 20.07 5.61 -1.24
CA VAL A 122 19.53 5.47 -2.58
C VAL A 122 18.72 6.70 -2.96
N ALA A 123 18.68 6.99 -4.26
CA ALA A 123 17.97 8.16 -4.75
C ALA A 123 16.51 8.20 -4.29
N PRO A 124 15.92 9.40 -4.06
CA PRO A 124 14.55 9.54 -3.54
C PRO A 124 13.45 8.86 -4.37
N ASN A 125 13.68 8.62 -5.65
CA ASN A 125 12.75 7.93 -6.55
C ASN A 125 12.98 6.42 -6.63
N THR A 126 13.94 5.89 -5.86
CA THR A 126 14.26 4.47 -5.83
C THR A 126 13.13 3.67 -5.22
N THR A 127 12.85 2.52 -5.80
CA THR A 127 11.87 1.55 -5.29
C THR A 127 12.56 0.41 -4.54
N GLY A 128 11.79 -0.44 -3.87
CA GLY A 128 12.32 -1.64 -3.21
C GLY A 128 13.02 -2.62 -4.16
N GLU A 129 12.86 -2.48 -5.47
CA GLU A 129 13.56 -3.31 -6.48
C GLU A 129 15.06 -3.13 -6.44
N THR A 130 15.55 -1.90 -6.23
CA THR A 130 16.99 -1.63 -6.10
C THR A 130 17.57 -2.36 -4.88
N CYS A 131 16.82 -2.37 -3.75
CA CYS A 131 17.24 -3.09 -2.55
C CYS A 131 17.24 -4.60 -2.77
N LYS A 132 16.22 -5.11 -3.46
CA LYS A 132 16.17 -6.52 -3.84
C LYS A 132 17.37 -6.89 -4.71
N ALA A 133 17.65 -6.14 -5.76
CA ALA A 133 18.77 -6.38 -6.65
C ALA A 133 20.13 -6.34 -5.92
N ALA A 134 20.31 -5.38 -5.02
CA ALA A 134 21.51 -5.29 -4.19
C ALA A 134 21.65 -6.52 -3.26
N CYS A 135 20.55 -7.02 -2.70
CA CYS A 135 20.55 -8.22 -1.87
C CYS A 135 20.81 -9.48 -2.69
N ASP A 136 20.25 -9.61 -3.88
CA ASP A 136 20.45 -10.75 -4.77
C ASP A 136 21.93 -10.87 -5.22
N ALA A 137 22.61 -9.74 -5.36
CA ALA A 137 24.03 -9.70 -5.73
C ALA A 137 24.98 -10.17 -4.62
N GLU A 138 24.52 -10.28 -3.38
CA GLU A 138 25.38 -10.64 -2.23
C GLU A 138 24.98 -12.00 -1.61
N THR A 139 25.90 -12.96 -1.62
CA THR A 139 25.65 -14.34 -1.13
C THR A 139 25.25 -14.43 0.34
N LYS A 140 25.71 -13.47 1.16
CA LYS A 140 25.36 -13.40 2.60
C LYS A 140 23.99 -12.75 2.86
N CYS A 141 23.39 -12.07 1.84
CA CYS A 141 22.10 -11.42 2.03
C CYS A 141 20.97 -12.44 2.05
N ARG A 142 20.09 -12.31 3.04
CA ARG A 142 18.91 -13.17 3.23
C ARG A 142 17.61 -12.41 3.12
N ALA A 143 17.64 -11.13 3.51
CA ALA A 143 16.50 -10.24 3.47
C ALA A 143 16.98 -8.80 3.27
N TRP A 144 16.06 -7.94 2.87
CA TRP A 144 16.31 -6.52 2.68
C TRP A 144 15.13 -5.71 3.18
N THR A 145 15.40 -4.45 3.51
CA THR A 145 14.38 -3.45 3.79
C THR A 145 14.72 -2.17 3.04
N TYR A 146 13.77 -1.68 2.27
CA TYR A 146 13.81 -0.33 1.71
C TYR A 146 13.04 0.62 2.62
N VAL A 147 13.63 1.76 2.94
CA VAL A 147 13.01 2.86 3.69
C VAL A 147 12.83 4.04 2.74
N ARG A 148 11.61 4.56 2.68
CA ARG A 148 11.30 5.74 1.86
C ARG A 148 11.99 6.98 2.42
N PRO A 149 12.32 7.98 1.55
CA PRO A 149 12.74 9.31 2.00
C PRO A 149 11.76 9.90 3.02
N GLY A 150 12.28 10.71 3.95
CA GLY A 150 11.47 11.38 4.97
C GLY A 150 11.12 10.54 6.21
N TYR A 151 11.48 9.25 6.25
CA TYR A 151 11.27 8.40 7.43
C TYR A 151 12.52 8.30 8.32
N VAL A 152 13.69 8.22 7.74
CA VAL A 152 14.98 8.11 8.48
C VAL A 152 15.91 9.29 8.12
N GLY A 153 15.73 9.86 6.96
CA GLY A 153 16.55 10.97 6.44
C GLY A 153 15.92 11.54 5.19
N LYS A 154 16.69 12.35 4.48
CA LYS A 154 16.26 12.94 3.20
C LYS A 154 16.29 11.94 2.06
N GLU A 155 17.21 10.99 2.11
CA GLU A 155 17.38 9.97 1.10
C GLU A 155 16.58 8.71 1.42
N GLY A 156 16.43 7.85 0.44
CA GLY A 156 15.95 6.48 0.66
C GLY A 156 17.10 5.60 1.18
N HIS A 157 16.77 4.55 1.89
CA HIS A 157 17.76 3.60 2.42
C HIS A 157 17.46 2.18 1.99
N CYS A 158 18.48 1.45 1.59
CA CYS A 158 18.48 0.01 1.43
C CYS A 158 19.26 -0.65 2.56
N ILE A 159 18.57 -1.34 3.43
CA ILE A 159 19.17 -2.05 4.56
C ILE A 159 19.24 -3.54 4.21
N LEU A 160 20.46 -4.06 4.02
CA LEU A 160 20.69 -5.47 3.69
C LEU A 160 20.92 -6.28 4.97
N LYS A 161 20.30 -7.46 5.03
CA LYS A 161 20.23 -8.28 6.24
C LYS A 161 20.76 -9.68 6.01
N LYS A 162 21.60 -10.16 6.93
CA LYS A 162 22.14 -11.54 6.93
C LYS A 162 21.19 -12.56 7.58
N GLU A 163 20.12 -12.07 8.22
CA GLU A 163 19.13 -12.89 8.93
C GLU A 163 17.72 -12.47 8.52
N ILE A 164 16.81 -13.45 8.45
CA ILE A 164 15.39 -13.21 8.25
C ILE A 164 14.74 -13.03 9.60
N LYS A 165 14.37 -11.79 9.95
CA LYS A 165 13.65 -11.49 11.19
C LYS A 165 12.13 -11.49 10.97
N PRO A 166 11.31 -11.68 12.01
CA PRO A 166 9.85 -11.60 11.89
C PRO A 166 9.38 -10.26 11.33
N PRO A 167 8.36 -10.25 10.44
CA PRO A 167 7.81 -9.03 9.88
C PRO A 167 7.07 -8.22 10.96
N ARG A 168 7.24 -6.90 10.93
CA ARG A 168 6.49 -5.94 11.74
C ARG A 168 5.94 -4.84 10.87
N ARG A 169 4.69 -4.46 11.06
CA ARG A 169 4.11 -3.34 10.32
C ARG A 169 4.84 -2.04 10.63
N ARG A 170 5.30 -1.36 9.58
CA ARG A 170 5.96 -0.06 9.67
C ARG A 170 5.75 0.72 8.37
N ALA A 171 4.92 1.75 8.43
CA ALA A 171 4.61 2.57 7.26
C ALA A 171 5.86 3.19 6.65
N GLY A 172 5.91 3.29 5.31
CA GLY A 172 7.06 3.81 4.57
C GLY A 172 8.19 2.82 4.35
N TYR A 173 8.08 1.61 4.91
CA TYR A 173 9.05 0.53 4.74
C TYR A 173 8.54 -0.51 3.75
N THR A 174 9.43 -1.11 3.02
CA THR A 174 9.15 -2.27 2.17
C THR A 174 10.24 -3.29 2.39
N SER A 175 9.88 -4.50 2.75
CA SER A 175 10.84 -5.58 2.99
C SER A 175 10.67 -6.72 2.00
N GLY A 176 11.69 -7.56 1.89
CA GLY A 176 11.63 -8.81 1.17
C GLY A 176 12.64 -9.81 1.65
N VAL A 177 12.39 -11.07 1.31
CA VAL A 177 13.27 -12.22 1.57
C VAL A 177 13.74 -12.75 0.22
N VAL A 178 15.02 -13.09 0.08
CA VAL A 178 15.61 -13.55 -1.18
C VAL A 178 16.12 -14.98 -1.13
N ARG A 179 16.35 -15.56 0.08
CA ARG A 179 16.88 -16.94 0.24
C ARG A 179 16.45 -17.54 1.56
#